data_625d79fcc7056bcd0ac8c91dae268eb5
#
_entry.id   625d79fcc7056bcd0ac8c91dae268eb5
#
_cell.length_a   1.000
_cell.length_b   1.000
_cell.length_c   1.000
_cell.angle_alpha   90.00
_cell.angle_beta   90.00
_cell.angle_gamma   90.00
#
_symmetry.space_group_name_H-M   'P 1'
#
loop_
_entity.id
_entity.type
_entity.pdbx_description
1 polymer ?
#
loop_
_entity_poly.entity_id
_entity_poly.type
_entity_poly.pdbx_seq_one_letter_code
_entity_poly.pdbx_strand_id
1 'polypeptide(L)'
;ITHDLDEALKIGDRIAILNGGELVQHGNTQEILMTPADDYVKDFVKKVNRSHVLHTKSVMTDQKPEKGSINILVNEMDSVDSALCEMLRANADCCVVQDSSGSDVGYLNKKDIAEVVQPLAV
;
A
#
# COMPACT_ATOMS: atom_id res chain seq x y z
N ILE A 1 2.31 23.83 4.97
CA ILE A 1 1.74 23.29 3.72
C ILE A 1 2.87 22.74 2.89
N THR A 2 2.79 21.46 2.59
CA THR A 2 3.78 20.82 1.73
C THR A 2 3.24 20.74 0.30
N HIS A 3 4.11 20.99 -0.67
CA HIS A 3 3.78 20.83 -2.07
C HIS A 3 4.12 19.43 -2.57
N ASP A 4 4.78 18.62 -1.74
CA ASP A 4 5.12 17.24 -2.06
C ASP A 4 4.15 16.31 -1.34
N LEU A 5 3.15 15.86 -2.09
CA LEU A 5 2.12 14.98 -1.56
C LEU A 5 2.67 13.63 -1.11
N ASP A 6 3.63 13.06 -1.87
CA ASP A 6 4.26 11.78 -1.50
C ASP A 6 4.94 11.88 -0.14
N GLU A 7 5.67 12.97 0.09
CA GLU A 7 6.38 13.17 1.34
C GLU A 7 5.40 13.36 2.50
N ALA A 8 4.35 14.15 2.29
CA ALA A 8 3.31 14.37 3.30
C ALA A 8 2.64 13.06 3.69
N LEU A 9 2.35 12.21 2.72
CA LEU A 9 1.70 10.93 2.95
C LEU A 9 2.62 9.92 3.67
N LYS A 10 3.93 10.02 3.49
CA LYS A 10 4.88 9.16 4.19
C LYS A 10 5.07 9.56 5.64
N ILE A 11 5.04 10.85 5.93
CA ILE A 11 5.39 11.39 7.25
C ILE A 11 4.16 11.56 8.13
N GLY A 12 3.03 11.94 7.54
CA GLY A 12 1.82 12.24 8.29
C GLY A 12 1.15 11.02 8.89
N ASP A 13 0.86 11.06 10.19
CA ASP A 13 0.06 10.02 10.84
C ASP A 13 -1.41 10.12 10.43
N ARG A 14 -1.89 11.34 10.31
CA ARG A 14 -3.25 11.62 9.85
C ARG A 14 -3.22 12.79 8.88
N ILE A 15 -4.08 12.73 7.89
CA ILE A 15 -4.16 13.71 6.82
C ILE A 15 -5.61 14.16 6.67
N ALA A 16 -5.81 15.46 6.47
CA ALA A 16 -7.12 16.02 6.16
C ALA A 16 -7.08 16.58 4.75
N ILE A 17 -8.07 16.22 3.94
CA ILE A 17 -8.20 16.71 2.57
C ILE A 17 -9.39 17.68 2.52
N LEU A 18 -9.13 18.88 2.05
CA LEU A 18 -10.11 19.95 1.97
C LEU A 18 -10.41 20.29 0.50
N ASN A 19 -11.64 20.62 0.24
CA ASN A 19 -12.07 21.12 -1.07
C ASN A 19 -12.99 22.33 -0.86
N GLY A 20 -12.56 23.48 -1.37
CA GLY A 20 -13.34 24.71 -1.22
C GLY A 20 -13.56 25.13 0.22
N GLY A 21 -12.63 24.80 1.12
CA GLY A 21 -12.74 25.11 2.54
C GLY A 21 -13.50 24.08 3.36
N GLU A 22 -14.08 23.07 2.71
CA GLU A 22 -14.81 22.02 3.39
C GLU A 22 -13.96 20.75 3.52
N LEU A 23 -14.05 20.09 4.67
CA LEU A 23 -13.37 18.83 4.90
C LEU A 23 -14.05 17.72 4.10
N VAL A 24 -13.29 17.11 3.18
CA VAL A 24 -13.80 16.02 2.35
C VAL A 24 -13.49 14.67 2.97
N GLN A 25 -12.26 14.50 3.48
CA GLN A 25 -11.84 13.27 4.12
C GLN A 25 -10.69 13.53 5.07
N HIS A 26 -10.67 12.79 6.17
CA HIS A 26 -9.49 12.73 7.04
C HIS A 26 -9.28 11.27 7.47
N GLY A 27 -8.06 10.93 7.79
CA GLY A 27 -7.71 9.58 8.20
C GLY A 27 -6.21 9.37 8.10
N ASN A 28 -5.79 8.14 8.32
CA ASN A 28 -4.40 7.82 8.09
C ASN A 28 -4.15 7.64 6.59
N THR A 29 -2.87 7.65 6.21
CA THR A 29 -2.46 7.54 4.81
C THR A 29 -3.04 6.31 4.11
N GLN A 30 -3.03 5.17 4.80
CA GLN A 30 -3.49 3.92 4.21
C GLN A 30 -4.99 3.98 3.89
N GLU A 31 -5.80 4.55 4.79
CA GLU A 31 -7.23 4.70 4.58
C GLU A 31 -7.55 5.59 3.39
N ILE A 32 -6.84 6.71 3.28
CA ILE A 32 -7.07 7.66 2.19
C ILE A 32 -6.73 7.05 0.83
N LEU A 33 -5.62 6.31 0.76
CA LEU A 33 -5.20 5.67 -0.49
C LEU A 33 -6.07 4.48 -0.87
N MET A 34 -6.48 3.68 0.10
CA MET A 34 -7.25 2.47 -0.18
C MET A 34 -8.75 2.72 -0.30
N THR A 35 -9.26 3.72 0.42
CA THR A 35 -10.70 4.00 0.48
C THR A 35 -10.95 5.50 0.33
N PRO A 36 -10.67 6.09 -0.85
CA PRO A 36 -10.97 7.51 -1.06
C PRO A 36 -12.47 7.77 -0.94
N ALA A 37 -12.83 8.87 -0.27
CA ALA A 37 -14.21 9.19 0.04
C ALA A 37 -15.05 9.53 -1.20
N ASP A 38 -14.43 10.16 -2.21
CA ASP A 38 -15.11 10.54 -3.44
C ASP A 38 -14.11 10.66 -4.59
N ASP A 39 -14.61 11.06 -5.76
CA ASP A 39 -13.77 11.22 -6.95
C ASP A 39 -12.73 12.33 -6.80
N TYR A 40 -13.04 13.36 -6.02
CA TYR A 40 -12.08 14.43 -5.75
C TYR A 40 -10.84 13.89 -5.02
N VAL A 41 -11.05 13.10 -3.97
CA VAL A 41 -9.94 12.48 -3.21
C VAL A 41 -9.19 11.50 -4.08
N LYS A 42 -9.91 10.70 -4.87
CA LYS A 42 -9.33 9.73 -5.79
C LYS A 42 -8.40 10.40 -6.79
N ASP A 43 -8.84 11.51 -7.40
CA ASP A 43 -8.01 12.28 -8.33
C ASP A 43 -6.82 12.93 -7.63
N PHE A 44 -7.04 13.43 -6.42
CA PHE A 44 -6.02 14.09 -5.63
C PHE A 44 -4.85 13.13 -5.33
N VAL A 45 -5.14 11.88 -5.00
CA VAL A 45 -4.12 10.89 -4.61
C VAL A 45 -3.62 10.04 -5.78
N LYS A 46 -4.19 10.17 -6.97
CA LYS A 46 -3.82 9.29 -8.08
C LYS A 46 -2.39 9.50 -8.58
N LYS A 47 -1.81 10.66 -8.34
CA LYS A 47 -0.41 10.97 -8.69
C LYS A 47 0.60 10.45 -7.68
N VAL A 48 0.11 9.93 -6.54
CA VAL A 48 0.97 9.40 -5.49
C VAL A 48 1.59 8.07 -5.94
N ASN A 49 2.86 7.88 -5.64
CA ASN A 49 3.50 6.60 -5.85
C ASN A 49 3.07 5.65 -4.72
N ARG A 50 1.99 4.93 -4.95
CA ARG A 50 1.36 4.07 -3.93
C ARG A 50 2.30 2.99 -3.42
N SER A 51 3.17 2.44 -4.27
CA SER A 51 4.07 1.38 -3.86
C SER A 51 5.07 1.82 -2.79
N HIS A 52 5.40 3.11 -2.74
CA HIS A 52 6.29 3.67 -1.73
C HIS A 52 5.58 4.00 -0.43
N VAL A 53 4.29 4.29 -0.48
CA VAL A 53 3.51 4.76 0.66
C VAL A 53 2.72 3.64 1.32
N LEU A 54 2.12 2.75 0.52
CA LEU A 54 1.33 1.65 1.07
C LEU A 54 2.21 0.63 1.78
N HIS A 55 1.75 0.20 2.95
CA HIS A 55 2.37 -0.89 3.69
C HIS A 55 1.86 -2.23 3.16
N THR A 56 2.69 -3.27 3.26
CA THR A 56 2.30 -4.63 2.86
C THR A 56 1.04 -5.07 3.55
N LYS A 57 0.88 -4.71 4.81
CA LYS A 57 -0.32 -4.98 5.61
C LYS A 57 -1.61 -4.47 4.96
N SER A 58 -1.55 -3.36 4.22
CA SER A 58 -2.73 -2.78 3.56
C SER A 58 -3.16 -3.54 2.31
N VAL A 59 -2.29 -4.36 1.74
CA VAL A 59 -2.51 -5.05 0.47
C VAL A 59 -2.56 -6.58 0.64
N MET A 60 -2.03 -7.11 1.74
CA MET A 60 -1.95 -8.55 1.97
C MET A 60 -3.32 -9.22 2.02
N THR A 61 -3.33 -10.52 1.74
CA THR A 61 -4.51 -11.38 1.85
C THR A 61 -4.25 -12.46 2.90
N ASP A 62 -5.31 -13.00 3.48
CA ASP A 62 -5.23 -14.12 4.41
C ASP A 62 -5.29 -15.48 3.69
N GLN A 63 -5.52 -15.48 2.37
CA GLN A 63 -5.60 -16.69 1.58
C GLN A 63 -4.21 -17.18 1.18
N LYS A 64 -3.86 -18.37 1.66
CA LYS A 64 -2.59 -18.99 1.31
C LYS A 64 -2.54 -19.32 -0.18
N PRO A 65 -1.46 -18.97 -0.89
CA PRO A 65 -1.30 -19.35 -2.29
C PRO A 65 -1.27 -20.86 -2.48
N GLU A 66 -1.87 -21.32 -3.56
CA GLU A 66 -1.99 -22.76 -3.85
C GLU A 66 -0.69 -23.41 -4.29
N LYS A 67 0.28 -22.65 -4.76
CA LYS A 67 1.50 -23.21 -5.37
C LYS A 67 2.76 -22.87 -4.61
N GLY A 68 3.53 -23.92 -4.32
CA GLY A 68 4.94 -23.82 -3.95
C GLY A 68 5.21 -23.50 -2.51
N SER A 69 6.48 -23.69 -2.13
CA SER A 69 6.97 -23.22 -0.85
C SER A 69 7.31 -21.74 -0.97
N ILE A 70 6.80 -20.96 -0.03
CA ILE A 70 7.06 -19.52 0.01
C ILE A 70 8.26 -19.29 0.93
N ASN A 71 9.37 -18.85 0.35
CA ASN A 71 10.61 -18.66 1.10
C ASN A 71 10.91 -17.18 1.38
N ILE A 72 10.07 -16.28 0.92
CA ILE A 72 10.26 -14.84 1.08
C ILE A 72 9.40 -14.35 2.25
N LEU A 73 10.04 -13.70 3.21
CA LEU A 73 9.38 -13.12 4.39
C LEU A 73 9.53 -11.61 4.35
N VAL A 74 8.44 -10.89 4.53
CA VAL A 74 8.45 -9.42 4.61
C VAL A 74 7.68 -8.99 5.86
N ASN A 75 7.99 -7.80 6.35
CA ASN A 75 7.30 -7.23 7.50
C ASN A 75 6.03 -6.52 7.05
N GLU A 76 4.97 -6.58 7.86
CA GLU A 76 3.69 -5.94 7.55
C GLU A 76 3.78 -4.42 7.38
N MET A 77 4.79 -3.81 7.98
CA MET A 77 5.03 -2.36 7.90
C MET A 77 6.00 -1.98 6.78
N ASP A 78 6.58 -2.95 6.07
CA ASP A 78 7.41 -2.66 4.90
C ASP A 78 6.56 -2.06 3.80
N SER A 79 7.16 -1.20 2.98
CA SER A 79 6.45 -0.67 1.82
C SER A 79 6.19 -1.79 0.81
N VAL A 80 5.12 -1.65 0.05
CA VAL A 80 4.79 -2.59 -1.03
C VAL A 80 5.93 -2.66 -2.04
N ASP A 81 6.57 -1.52 -2.30
CA ASP A 81 7.72 -1.45 -3.21
C ASP A 81 8.89 -2.32 -2.72
N SER A 82 9.19 -2.25 -1.44
CA SER A 82 10.26 -3.06 -0.83
C SER A 82 9.95 -4.55 -0.94
N ALA A 83 8.71 -4.94 -0.65
CA ALA A 83 8.27 -6.33 -0.76
C ALA A 83 8.36 -6.84 -2.21
N LEU A 84 7.96 -6.00 -3.16
CA LEU A 84 8.05 -6.33 -4.58
C LEU A 84 9.51 -6.54 -5.02
N CYS A 85 10.42 -5.69 -4.57
CA CYS A 85 11.84 -5.84 -4.86
C CYS A 85 12.40 -7.18 -4.36
N GLU A 86 12.03 -7.59 -3.15
CA GLU A 86 12.45 -8.88 -2.60
C GLU A 86 11.92 -10.04 -3.43
N MET A 87 10.66 -9.97 -3.85
CA MET A 87 10.06 -11.00 -4.70
C MET A 87 10.74 -11.08 -6.08
N LEU A 88 11.08 -9.93 -6.67
CA LEU A 88 11.75 -9.88 -7.96
C LEU A 88 13.17 -10.46 -7.89
N ARG A 89 13.90 -10.17 -6.83
CA ARG A 89 15.25 -10.73 -6.63
C ARG A 89 15.23 -12.24 -6.52
N ALA A 90 14.21 -12.79 -5.87
CA ALA A 90 14.07 -14.22 -5.66
C ALA A 90 13.29 -14.91 -6.77
N ASN A 91 12.81 -14.16 -7.75
CA ASN A 91 11.93 -14.65 -8.83
C ASN A 91 10.70 -15.35 -8.26
N ALA A 92 10.12 -14.78 -7.22
CA ALA A 92 8.95 -15.32 -6.52
C ALA A 92 7.68 -14.55 -6.91
N ASP A 93 6.54 -15.23 -6.90
CA ASP A 93 5.25 -14.63 -7.22
C ASP A 93 4.49 -14.20 -5.97
N CYS A 94 4.93 -14.60 -4.80
CA CYS A 94 4.28 -14.28 -3.54
C CYS A 94 5.28 -14.32 -2.38
N CYS A 95 4.88 -13.72 -1.25
CA CYS A 95 5.68 -13.75 -0.03
C CYS A 95 4.77 -13.88 1.18
N VAL A 96 5.36 -14.26 2.31
CA VAL A 96 4.68 -14.32 3.61
C VAL A 96 4.88 -12.98 4.31
N VAL A 97 3.81 -12.42 4.84
CA VAL A 97 3.85 -11.17 5.61
C VAL A 97 3.85 -11.52 7.09
N GLN A 98 4.79 -10.96 7.83
CA GLN A 98 4.93 -11.18 9.27
C GLN A 98 4.79 -9.88 10.04
N ASP A 99 4.32 -9.98 11.28
CA ASP A 99 4.30 -8.84 12.19
C ASP A 99 5.67 -8.66 12.87
N SER A 100 5.77 -7.68 13.75
CA SER A 100 7.03 -7.37 14.44
C SER A 100 7.51 -8.48 15.39
N SER A 101 6.62 -9.40 15.76
CA SER A 101 6.98 -10.55 16.59
C SER A 101 7.44 -11.76 15.77
N GLY A 102 7.37 -11.69 14.45
CA GLY A 102 7.73 -12.78 13.56
C GLY A 102 6.61 -13.76 13.28
N SER A 103 5.37 -13.40 13.63
CA SER A 103 4.21 -14.24 13.35
C SER A 103 3.67 -13.98 11.96
N ASP A 104 3.29 -15.04 11.26
CA ASP A 104 2.71 -14.93 9.93
C ASP A 104 1.30 -14.34 10.05
N VAL A 105 1.07 -13.21 9.38
CA VAL A 105 -0.21 -12.49 9.44
C VAL A 105 -0.93 -12.45 8.10
N GLY A 106 -0.26 -12.81 7.02
CA GLY A 106 -0.90 -12.81 5.71
C GLY A 106 0.08 -13.16 4.61
N TYR A 107 -0.40 -12.99 3.37
CA TYR A 107 0.35 -13.29 2.17
C TYR A 107 0.21 -12.14 1.19
N LEU A 108 1.24 -11.89 0.41
CA LEU A 108 1.22 -10.84 -0.60
C LEU A 108 1.56 -11.45 -1.94
N ASN A 109 0.65 -11.31 -2.90
CA ASN A 109 0.84 -11.81 -4.25
C ASN A 109 1.25 -10.67 -5.17
N LYS A 110 2.15 -10.95 -6.11
CA LYS A 110 2.59 -10.02 -7.11
C LYS A 110 1.43 -9.43 -7.92
N LYS A 111 0.43 -10.26 -8.20
CA LYS A 111 -0.77 -9.85 -8.91
C LYS A 111 -1.56 -8.79 -8.12
N ASP A 112 -1.69 -8.98 -6.82
CA ASP A 112 -2.41 -8.04 -5.96
C ASP A 112 -1.69 -6.69 -5.90
N ILE A 113 -0.36 -6.70 -5.89
CA ILE A 113 0.44 -5.48 -5.94
C ILE A 113 0.16 -4.73 -7.24
N ALA A 114 0.16 -5.43 -8.36
CA ALA A 114 -0.06 -4.82 -9.66
C ALA A 114 -1.41 -4.11 -9.73
N GLU A 115 -2.46 -4.71 -9.15
CA GLU A 115 -3.81 -4.13 -9.14
C GLU A 115 -3.88 -2.84 -8.33
N VAL A 116 -3.12 -2.77 -7.23
CA VAL A 116 -3.14 -1.61 -6.31
C VAL A 116 -2.24 -0.49 -6.81
N VAL A 117 -1.10 -0.83 -7.41
CA VAL A 117 -0.06 0.12 -7.79
C VAL A 117 -0.31 0.75 -9.16
N GLN A 118 -1.01 0.06 -10.05
CA GLN A 118 -1.30 0.61 -11.36
C GLN A 118 -2.09 1.91 -11.23
N PRO A 119 -1.65 2.99 -11.88
CA PRO A 119 -2.49 4.16 -11.96
C PRO A 119 -3.80 3.75 -12.60
N LEU A 120 -4.89 4.25 -12.05
CA LEU A 120 -6.21 3.99 -12.60
C LEU A 120 -6.16 4.27 -14.08
N ALA A 121 -6.49 3.25 -14.87
CA ALA A 121 -6.47 3.37 -16.31
C ALA A 121 -7.32 4.56 -16.71
N VAL A 122 -6.71 5.39 -17.47
CA VAL A 122 -7.38 6.58 -17.99
C VAL A 122 -8.40 6.16 -19.03
#